data_4767ba6f50854756f466381135522b81
#
_entry.id   4767ba6f50854756f466381135522b81
#
_cell.length_a   1.000
_cell.length_b   1.000
_cell.length_c   1.000
_cell.angle_alpha   90.00
_cell.angle_beta   90.00
_cell.angle_gamma   90.00
#
_symmetry.space_group_name_H-M   'P 1'
#
loop_
_entity.id
_entity.type
_entity.pdbx_description
1 polymer ?
#
loop_
_entity_poly.entity_id
_entity_poly.type
_entity_poly.pdbx_seq_one_letter_code
_entity_poly.pdbx_strand_id
1 'polypeptide(L)'
;MPGNVEVRVARPADGEAVSRVLRASYGALMKPRYSADLLTRLLPLITVANPALLAGGTYYVALLEGTVAGCGGWTLARPGAPDRPIDPALAHVRHFATDPAFVRRGVGRALIERCLADAGARGVTTFETYATLVSEGFYRSAGFETLGQIVVSIPPDVDLPSLHMIRRAD
;
A
#
# COMPACT_ATOMS: atom_id res chain seq x y z
N MET A 1 -23.39 -11.51 -7.34
CA MET A 1 -22.68 -11.93 -6.13
C MET A 1 -21.28 -11.31 -6.17
N PRO A 2 -20.89 -10.55 -5.17
CA PRO A 2 -19.49 -10.19 -5.08
C PRO A 2 -18.69 -11.48 -4.91
N GLY A 3 -17.70 -11.69 -5.76
CA GLY A 3 -16.78 -12.80 -5.61
C GLY A 3 -16.13 -12.76 -4.24
N ASN A 4 -15.86 -13.92 -3.65
CA ASN A 4 -15.18 -13.99 -2.37
C ASN A 4 -13.71 -13.55 -2.54
N VAL A 5 -13.31 -12.50 -1.84
CA VAL A 5 -11.93 -12.04 -1.84
C VAL A 5 -11.13 -12.89 -0.83
N GLU A 6 -10.12 -13.58 -1.34
CA GLU A 6 -9.21 -14.35 -0.50
C GLU A 6 -7.93 -13.54 -0.27
N VAL A 7 -7.54 -13.33 0.98
CA VAL A 7 -6.30 -12.64 1.34
C VAL A 7 -5.34 -13.63 1.96
N ARG A 8 -4.13 -13.69 1.43
CA ARG A 8 -3.05 -14.51 1.99
C ARG A 8 -1.73 -13.73 2.05
N VAL A 9 -0.82 -14.21 2.86
CA VAL A 9 0.54 -13.66 2.91
C VAL A 9 1.20 -13.84 1.53
N ALA A 10 1.85 -12.79 1.05
CA ALA A 10 2.60 -12.82 -0.18
C ALA A 10 3.86 -13.70 -0.06
N ARG A 11 4.30 -14.24 -1.17
CA ARG A 11 5.50 -15.06 -1.30
C ARG A 11 6.41 -14.46 -2.38
N PRO A 12 7.71 -14.77 -2.38
CA PRO A 12 8.61 -14.32 -3.45
C PRO A 12 8.10 -14.63 -4.87
N ALA A 13 7.41 -15.77 -5.05
CA ALA A 13 6.82 -16.16 -6.32
C ALA A 13 5.71 -15.23 -6.82
N ASP A 14 5.16 -14.39 -5.95
CA ASP A 14 4.11 -13.42 -6.31
C ASP A 14 4.67 -12.14 -6.97
N GLY A 15 5.99 -11.99 -7.08
CA GLY A 15 6.63 -10.74 -7.51
C GLY A 15 6.13 -10.21 -8.84
N GLU A 16 5.96 -11.07 -9.83
CA GLU A 16 5.47 -10.63 -11.15
C GLU A 16 4.00 -10.22 -11.12
N ALA A 17 3.16 -10.98 -10.43
CA ALA A 17 1.74 -10.64 -10.28
C ALA A 17 1.55 -9.32 -9.51
N VAL A 18 2.32 -9.11 -8.44
CA VAL A 18 2.31 -7.86 -7.66
C VAL A 18 2.79 -6.69 -8.53
N SER A 19 3.89 -6.84 -9.27
CA SER A 19 4.38 -5.79 -10.17
C SER A 19 3.35 -5.42 -11.24
N ARG A 20 2.64 -6.41 -11.79
CA ARG A 20 1.55 -6.19 -12.74
C ARG A 20 0.43 -5.36 -12.12
N VAL A 21 0.00 -5.69 -10.89
CA VAL A 21 -1.03 -4.94 -10.17
C VAL A 21 -0.58 -3.50 -9.90
N LEU A 22 0.66 -3.31 -9.45
CA LEU A 22 1.22 -1.98 -9.20
C LEU A 22 1.23 -1.12 -10.47
N ARG A 23 1.68 -1.68 -11.58
CA ARG A 23 1.70 -0.97 -12.87
C ARG A 23 0.29 -0.59 -13.33
N ALA A 24 -0.64 -1.53 -13.29
CA ALA A 24 -2.02 -1.30 -13.72
C ALA A 24 -2.71 -0.25 -12.84
N SER A 25 -2.55 -0.36 -11.52
CA SER A 25 -3.17 0.51 -10.55
C SER A 25 -2.64 1.93 -10.62
N TYR A 26 -1.34 2.10 -10.42
CA TYR A 26 -0.74 3.45 -10.37
C TYR A 26 -0.76 4.13 -11.73
N GLY A 27 -0.56 3.39 -12.81
CA GLY A 27 -0.65 3.93 -14.17
C GLY A 27 -2.03 4.49 -14.53
N ALA A 28 -3.09 3.91 -13.98
CA ALA A 28 -4.46 4.36 -14.26
C ALA A 28 -4.96 5.40 -13.24
N LEU A 29 -4.69 5.18 -11.94
CA LEU A 29 -5.36 5.91 -10.87
C LEU A 29 -4.68 7.21 -10.45
N MET A 30 -3.38 7.36 -10.72
CA MET A 30 -2.63 8.56 -10.31
C MET A 30 -2.80 9.77 -11.25
N LYS A 31 -3.23 9.56 -12.48
CA LYS A 31 -3.35 10.59 -13.51
C LYS A 31 -4.15 11.84 -13.10
N PRO A 32 -5.26 11.72 -12.35
CA PRO A 32 -6.05 12.92 -12.01
C PRO A 32 -5.34 13.94 -11.12
N ARG A 33 -4.33 13.52 -10.37
CA ARG A 33 -3.69 14.36 -9.35
C ARG A 33 -2.19 14.60 -9.59
N TYR A 34 -1.59 13.94 -10.56
CA TYR A 34 -0.16 14.06 -10.85
C TYR A 34 0.06 14.34 -12.34
N SER A 35 1.07 15.18 -12.64
CA SER A 35 1.40 15.51 -14.03
C SER A 35 1.95 14.29 -14.78
N ALA A 36 1.78 14.31 -16.10
CA ALA A 36 2.33 13.25 -16.97
C ALA A 36 3.86 13.16 -16.86
N ASP A 37 4.55 14.30 -16.74
CA ASP A 37 6.00 14.34 -16.57
C ASP A 37 6.45 13.64 -15.27
N LEU A 38 5.79 13.97 -14.16
CA LEU A 38 6.07 13.32 -12.88
C LEU A 38 5.83 11.81 -12.95
N LEU A 39 4.70 11.38 -13.53
CA LEU A 39 4.37 9.96 -13.64
C LEU A 39 5.36 9.20 -14.52
N THR A 40 5.85 9.80 -15.60
CA THR A 40 6.86 9.17 -16.45
C THR A 40 8.14 8.87 -15.67
N ARG A 41 8.53 9.75 -14.77
CA ARG A 41 9.72 9.57 -13.93
C ARG A 41 9.47 8.64 -12.74
N LEU A 42 8.27 8.69 -12.17
CA LEU A 42 7.91 8.00 -10.94
C LEU A 42 7.57 6.53 -11.15
N LEU A 43 6.72 6.22 -12.13
CA LEU A 43 6.15 4.88 -12.27
C LEU A 43 7.18 3.77 -12.37
N PRO A 44 8.29 3.91 -13.12
CA PRO A 44 9.32 2.86 -13.13
C PRO A 44 9.93 2.56 -11.76
N LEU A 45 9.91 3.54 -10.86
CA LEU A 45 10.51 3.43 -9.52
C LEU A 45 9.60 2.74 -8.51
N ILE A 46 8.27 2.85 -8.68
CA ILE A 46 7.30 2.38 -7.66
C ILE A 46 6.42 1.23 -8.12
N THR A 47 6.63 0.70 -9.33
CA THR A 47 5.78 -0.37 -9.89
C THR A 47 6.49 -1.72 -9.98
N VAL A 48 7.62 -1.86 -9.32
CA VAL A 48 8.32 -3.13 -9.19
C VAL A 48 8.12 -3.66 -7.77
N ALA A 49 7.68 -4.91 -7.66
CA ALA A 49 7.50 -5.55 -6.35
C ALA A 49 8.81 -5.53 -5.56
N ASN A 50 8.72 -5.16 -4.29
CA ASN A 50 9.87 -5.14 -3.40
C ASN A 50 10.13 -6.54 -2.83
N PRO A 51 11.27 -7.18 -3.18
CA PRO A 51 11.55 -8.54 -2.70
C PRO A 51 11.57 -8.67 -1.18
N ALA A 52 12.02 -7.64 -0.47
CA ALA A 52 12.04 -7.64 1.00
C ALA A 52 10.62 -7.67 1.58
N LEU A 53 9.67 -6.98 0.96
CA LEU A 53 8.26 -7.05 1.37
C LEU A 53 7.66 -8.43 1.07
N LEU A 54 7.92 -8.98 -0.10
CA LEU A 54 7.42 -10.31 -0.47
C LEU A 54 7.90 -11.41 0.46
N ALA A 55 9.11 -11.29 1.00
CA ALA A 55 9.71 -12.26 1.91
C ALA A 55 9.42 -11.98 3.39
N GLY A 56 8.89 -10.80 3.72
CA GLY A 56 8.83 -10.30 5.11
C GLY A 56 7.71 -10.87 5.97
N GLY A 57 6.70 -11.49 5.40
CA GLY A 57 5.59 -12.11 6.15
C GLY A 57 4.43 -11.18 6.51
N THR A 58 4.54 -9.87 6.24
CA THR A 58 3.50 -8.88 6.54
C THR A 58 3.03 -8.09 5.31
N TYR A 59 3.29 -8.65 4.15
CA TYR A 59 2.76 -8.19 2.88
C TYR A 59 1.80 -9.24 2.33
N TYR A 60 0.68 -8.81 1.77
CA TYR A 60 -0.42 -9.68 1.38
C TYR A 60 -0.80 -9.50 -0.08
N VAL A 61 -1.35 -10.55 -0.65
CA VAL A 61 -2.04 -10.50 -1.94
C VAL A 61 -3.50 -10.86 -1.72
N ALA A 62 -4.36 -10.18 -2.46
CA ALA A 62 -5.79 -10.49 -2.50
C ALA A 62 -6.11 -11.15 -3.84
N LEU A 63 -6.75 -12.30 -3.78
CA LEU A 63 -7.18 -13.04 -4.95
C LEU A 63 -8.69 -12.94 -5.13
N LEU A 64 -9.10 -12.75 -6.36
CA LEU A 64 -10.48 -12.80 -6.78
C LEU A 64 -10.58 -13.74 -7.98
N GLU A 65 -11.40 -14.76 -7.85
CA GLU A 65 -11.52 -15.78 -8.90
C GLU A 65 -10.17 -16.40 -9.31
N GLY A 66 -9.27 -16.61 -8.33
CA GLY A 66 -7.94 -17.18 -8.56
C GLY A 66 -6.90 -16.22 -9.14
N THR A 67 -7.27 -14.97 -9.41
CA THR A 67 -6.36 -13.96 -9.95
C THR A 67 -5.93 -12.98 -8.86
N VAL A 68 -4.65 -12.62 -8.80
CA VAL A 68 -4.17 -11.57 -7.90
C VAL A 68 -4.74 -10.23 -8.37
N ALA A 69 -5.66 -9.70 -7.56
CA ALA A 69 -6.41 -8.48 -7.85
C ALA A 69 -5.90 -7.27 -7.07
N GLY A 70 -5.13 -7.49 -6.03
CA GLY A 70 -4.59 -6.42 -5.20
C GLY A 70 -3.45 -6.89 -4.31
N CYS A 71 -2.75 -5.93 -3.73
CA CYS A 71 -1.63 -6.16 -2.82
C CYS A 71 -1.52 -5.02 -1.82
N GLY A 72 -0.85 -5.28 -0.71
CA GLY A 72 -0.60 -4.31 0.33
C GLY A 72 -0.11 -4.98 1.60
N GLY A 73 0.52 -4.21 2.46
CA GLY A 73 1.05 -4.74 3.70
C GLY A 73 1.49 -3.67 4.67
N TRP A 74 2.26 -4.08 5.66
CA TRP A 74 2.79 -3.20 6.68
C TRP A 74 4.18 -3.64 7.13
N THR A 75 4.93 -2.70 7.69
CA THR A 75 6.22 -2.99 8.34
C THR A 75 6.37 -2.13 9.58
N LEU A 76 7.17 -2.58 10.52
CA LEU A 76 7.60 -1.74 11.65
C LEU A 76 8.75 -0.81 11.23
N ALA A 77 9.56 -1.21 10.26
CA ALA A 77 10.58 -0.33 9.71
C ALA A 77 9.93 0.77 8.87
N ARG A 78 10.41 2.00 9.05
CA ARG A 78 9.91 3.16 8.31
C ARG A 78 10.33 3.07 6.84
N PRO A 79 9.43 3.31 5.89
CA PRO A 79 9.79 3.37 4.47
C PRO A 79 10.88 4.41 4.21
N GLY A 80 11.92 4.02 3.49
CA GLY A 80 13.04 4.90 3.17
C GLY A 80 14.04 5.16 4.31
N ALA A 81 13.81 4.61 5.50
CA ALA A 81 14.68 4.80 6.67
C ALA A 81 14.77 3.50 7.50
N PRO A 82 15.27 2.39 6.90
CA PRO A 82 15.27 1.07 7.57
C PRO A 82 16.19 1.02 8.80
N ASP A 83 17.15 1.93 8.90
CA ASP A 83 18.11 1.97 10.02
C ASP A 83 17.62 2.79 11.21
N ARG A 84 16.44 3.42 11.12
CA ARG A 84 15.87 4.13 12.26
C ARG A 84 15.36 3.16 13.31
N PRO A 85 15.42 3.55 14.61
CA PRO A 85 14.84 2.75 15.69
C PRO A 85 13.36 2.44 15.41
N ILE A 86 13.00 1.19 15.66
CA ILE A 86 11.61 0.72 15.50
C ILE A 86 10.83 1.02 16.78
N ASP A 87 9.63 1.58 16.60
CA ASP A 87 8.60 1.60 17.64
C ASP A 87 7.69 0.40 17.41
N PRO A 88 7.68 -0.60 18.30
CA PRO A 88 6.87 -1.80 18.10
C PRO A 88 5.35 -1.55 18.12
N ALA A 89 4.92 -0.39 18.57
CA ALA A 89 3.51 0.01 18.58
C ALA A 89 3.07 0.75 17.31
N LEU A 90 4.03 1.11 16.43
CA LEU A 90 3.78 1.88 15.21
C LEU A 90 4.10 1.06 13.97
N ALA A 91 3.10 0.80 13.15
CA ALA A 91 3.26 0.17 11.85
C ALA A 91 3.11 1.19 10.71
N HIS A 92 3.88 0.96 9.65
CA HIS A 92 3.82 1.74 8.42
C HIS A 92 3.14 0.92 7.33
N VAL A 93 2.10 1.47 6.76
CA VAL A 93 1.40 0.85 5.60
C VAL A 93 2.30 0.92 4.37
N ARG A 94 2.34 -0.16 3.59
CA ARG A 94 3.28 -0.31 2.48
C ARG A 94 2.58 -0.75 1.20
N HIS A 95 2.82 -0.03 0.11
CA HIS A 95 2.57 -0.44 -1.28
C HIS A 95 1.17 -1.03 -1.54
N PHE A 96 0.11 -0.33 -1.16
CA PHE A 96 -1.26 -0.74 -1.47
C PHE A 96 -1.62 -0.43 -2.92
N ALA A 97 -2.19 -1.41 -3.58
CA ALA A 97 -2.72 -1.24 -4.93
C ALA A 97 -3.84 -2.24 -5.22
N THR A 98 -4.83 -1.81 -6.00
CA THR A 98 -5.88 -2.67 -6.54
C THR A 98 -5.87 -2.54 -8.06
N ASP A 99 -5.88 -3.66 -8.76
CA ASP A 99 -6.01 -3.67 -10.21
C ASP A 99 -7.32 -2.97 -10.61
N PRO A 100 -7.29 -1.99 -11.53
CA PRO A 100 -8.49 -1.27 -11.95
C PRO A 100 -9.63 -2.15 -12.43
N ALA A 101 -9.34 -3.33 -12.97
CA ALA A 101 -10.35 -4.29 -13.39
C ALA A 101 -11.17 -4.86 -12.22
N PHE A 102 -10.66 -4.73 -10.99
CA PHE A 102 -11.27 -5.30 -9.79
C PHE A 102 -11.64 -4.25 -8.73
N VAL A 103 -11.62 -2.97 -9.07
CA VAL A 103 -12.00 -1.91 -8.12
C VAL A 103 -13.47 -2.02 -7.71
N ARG A 104 -13.78 -1.53 -6.52
CA ARG A 104 -15.13 -1.54 -5.93
C ARG A 104 -15.70 -2.94 -5.68
N ARG A 105 -14.83 -3.94 -5.60
CA ARG A 105 -15.22 -5.33 -5.29
C ARG A 105 -14.71 -5.77 -3.91
N GLY A 106 -14.31 -4.83 -3.06
CA GLY A 106 -13.86 -5.09 -1.68
C GLY A 106 -12.42 -5.56 -1.55
N VAL A 107 -11.62 -5.51 -2.61
CA VAL A 107 -10.20 -5.96 -2.60
C VAL A 107 -9.35 -5.13 -1.64
N GLY A 108 -9.35 -3.81 -1.81
CA GLY A 108 -8.58 -2.92 -0.94
C GLY A 108 -9.01 -2.98 0.51
N ARG A 109 -10.33 -3.06 0.74
CA ARG A 109 -10.89 -3.19 2.08
C ARG A 109 -10.45 -4.49 2.76
N ALA A 110 -10.51 -5.61 2.08
CA ALA A 110 -10.07 -6.89 2.62
C ALA A 110 -8.58 -6.87 2.99
N LEU A 111 -7.75 -6.24 2.16
CA LEU A 111 -6.31 -6.08 2.42
C LEU A 111 -6.04 -5.22 3.66
N ILE A 112 -6.66 -4.06 3.76
CA ILE A 112 -6.41 -3.17 4.91
C ILE A 112 -6.95 -3.76 6.21
N GLU A 113 -8.10 -4.42 6.18
CA GLU A 113 -8.65 -5.11 7.35
C GLU A 113 -7.71 -6.23 7.83
N ARG A 114 -7.11 -6.98 6.91
CA ARG A 114 -6.11 -8.01 7.25
C ARG A 114 -4.87 -7.39 7.89
N CYS A 115 -4.36 -6.28 7.34
CA CYS A 115 -3.22 -5.57 7.92
C CYS A 115 -3.50 -5.10 9.34
N LEU A 116 -4.65 -4.47 9.55
CA LEU A 116 -5.04 -3.95 10.85
C LEU A 116 -5.19 -5.07 11.89
N ALA A 117 -5.79 -6.19 11.49
CA ALA A 117 -5.97 -7.34 12.38
C ALA A 117 -4.64 -7.99 12.76
N ASP A 118 -3.80 -8.28 11.78
CA ASP A 118 -2.52 -8.99 12.03
C ASP A 118 -1.53 -8.12 12.82
N ALA A 119 -1.44 -6.84 12.49
CA ALA A 119 -0.57 -5.90 13.22
C ALA A 119 -1.09 -5.65 14.64
N GLY A 120 -2.40 -5.47 14.79
CA GLY A 120 -3.04 -5.31 16.11
C GLY A 120 -2.80 -6.50 17.03
N ALA A 121 -2.86 -7.72 16.49
CA ALA A 121 -2.55 -8.95 17.24
C ALA A 121 -1.08 -9.01 17.70
N ARG A 122 -0.20 -8.21 17.10
CA ARG A 122 1.22 -8.10 17.49
C ARG A 122 1.53 -6.88 18.35
N GLY A 123 0.51 -6.18 18.84
CA GLY A 123 0.66 -5.04 19.74
C GLY A 123 0.77 -3.69 19.06
N VAL A 124 0.56 -3.60 17.74
CA VAL A 124 0.52 -2.32 17.03
C VAL A 124 -0.76 -1.56 17.42
N THR A 125 -0.60 -0.31 17.83
CA THR A 125 -1.71 0.57 18.21
C THR A 125 -1.87 1.77 17.30
N THR A 126 -0.84 2.08 16.50
CA THR A 126 -0.84 3.21 15.57
C THR A 126 -0.36 2.76 14.21
N PHE A 127 -1.07 3.19 13.17
CA PHE A 127 -0.73 2.95 11.77
C PHE A 127 -0.47 4.28 11.09
N GLU A 128 0.60 4.36 10.32
CA GLU A 128 0.99 5.53 9.56
C GLU A 128 1.08 5.17 8.09
N THR A 129 0.65 6.07 7.21
CA THR A 129 0.86 5.94 5.78
C THR A 129 1.24 7.28 5.16
N TYR A 130 2.09 7.22 4.15
CA TYR A 130 2.34 8.32 3.23
C TYR A 130 1.56 8.01 1.95
N ALA A 131 0.31 8.46 1.94
CA ALA A 131 -0.64 8.13 0.89
C ALA A 131 -0.44 9.00 -0.34
N THR A 132 -0.67 8.44 -1.52
CA THR A 132 -0.80 9.26 -2.72
C THR A 132 -2.02 10.18 -2.60
N LEU A 133 -2.01 11.31 -3.33
CA LEU A 133 -3.11 12.28 -3.29
C LEU A 133 -4.45 11.67 -3.75
N VAL A 134 -4.42 10.58 -4.49
CA VAL A 134 -5.62 9.89 -4.99
C VAL A 134 -6.18 8.85 -4.03
N SER A 135 -5.45 8.51 -2.96
CA SER A 135 -5.84 7.41 -2.03
C SER A 135 -6.47 7.91 -0.73
N GLU A 136 -6.62 9.20 -0.52
CA GLU A 136 -7.13 9.76 0.74
C GLU A 136 -8.47 9.15 1.13
N GLY A 137 -9.42 9.08 0.20
CA GLY A 137 -10.75 8.54 0.46
C GLY A 137 -10.73 7.08 0.91
N PHE A 138 -9.84 6.27 0.31
CA PHE A 138 -9.66 4.88 0.69
C PHE A 138 -9.19 4.75 2.15
N TYR A 139 -8.14 5.48 2.53
CA TYR A 139 -7.62 5.42 3.90
C TYR A 139 -8.58 6.02 4.91
N ARG A 140 -9.27 7.11 4.57
CA ARG A 140 -10.32 7.67 5.44
C ARG A 140 -11.42 6.67 5.72
N SER A 141 -11.85 5.90 4.72
CA SER A 141 -12.86 4.85 4.91
C SER A 141 -12.38 3.72 5.82
N ALA A 142 -11.07 3.57 5.98
CA ALA A 142 -10.45 2.61 6.90
C ALA A 142 -10.10 3.20 8.27
N GLY A 143 -10.56 4.43 8.56
CA GLY A 143 -10.37 5.08 9.87
C GLY A 143 -9.11 5.91 10.02
N PHE A 144 -8.42 6.22 8.92
CA PHE A 144 -7.25 7.10 8.94
C PHE A 144 -7.68 8.57 8.90
N GLU A 145 -6.90 9.42 9.56
CA GLU A 145 -7.03 10.88 9.53
C GLU A 145 -5.85 11.49 8.78
N THR A 146 -6.12 12.51 7.98
CA THR A 146 -5.08 13.27 7.28
C THR A 146 -4.46 14.28 8.24
N LEU A 147 -3.15 14.20 8.46
CA LEU A 147 -2.40 15.16 9.27
C LEU A 147 -1.91 16.35 8.43
N GLY A 148 -1.65 16.15 7.17
CA GLY A 148 -1.20 17.22 6.27
C GLY A 148 -0.58 16.67 4.99
N GLN A 149 -0.23 17.59 4.10
CA GLN A 149 0.49 17.28 2.88
C GLN A 149 1.99 17.28 3.15
N ILE A 150 2.69 16.31 2.60
CA ILE A 150 4.13 16.16 2.69
C ILE A 150 4.70 15.87 1.31
N VAL A 151 6.02 15.90 1.21
CA VAL A 151 6.75 15.45 0.03
C VAL A 151 7.56 14.23 0.40
N VAL A 152 7.36 13.14 -0.32
CA VAL A 152 8.15 11.91 -0.17
C VAL A 152 9.21 11.89 -1.25
N SER A 153 10.48 11.81 -0.85
CA SER A 153 11.58 11.71 -1.79
C SER A 153 11.77 10.25 -2.22
N ILE A 154 11.61 10.00 -3.49
CA ILE A 154 11.81 8.69 -4.11
C ILE A 154 13.19 8.71 -4.82
N PRO A 155 14.13 7.87 -4.39
CA PRO A 155 15.44 7.83 -5.05
C PRO A 155 15.33 7.51 -6.55
N PRO A 156 16.18 8.06 -7.42
CA PRO A 156 17.29 8.96 -7.07
C PRO A 156 16.92 10.43 -6.86
N ASP A 157 15.83 10.93 -7.47
CA ASP A 157 15.57 12.38 -7.50
C ASP A 157 14.11 12.77 -7.78
N VAL A 158 13.15 11.92 -7.44
CA VAL A 158 11.72 12.20 -7.65
C VAL A 158 11.07 12.60 -6.33
N ASP A 159 10.49 13.81 -6.32
CA ASP A 159 9.72 14.31 -5.19
C ASP A 159 8.23 14.06 -5.44
N LEU A 160 7.62 13.26 -4.58
CA LEU A 160 6.22 12.86 -4.69
C LEU A 160 5.37 13.59 -3.66
N PRO A 161 4.51 14.54 -4.08
CA PRO A 161 3.50 15.10 -3.18
C PRO A 161 2.59 14.01 -2.65
N SER A 162 2.46 13.95 -1.34
CA SER A 162 1.76 12.87 -0.63
C SER A 162 0.99 13.43 0.55
N LEU A 163 0.17 12.59 1.16
CA LEU A 163 -0.55 12.91 2.39
C LEU A 163 0.00 12.06 3.54
N HIS A 164 0.30 12.71 4.64
CA HIS A 164 0.62 12.03 5.89
C HIS A 164 -0.68 11.70 6.59
N MET A 165 -0.97 10.43 6.78
CA MET A 165 -2.20 9.96 7.41
C MET A 165 -1.88 8.99 8.54
N ILE A 166 -2.73 8.98 9.55
CA ILE A 166 -2.55 8.19 10.76
C ILE A 166 -3.88 7.56 11.20
N ARG A 167 -3.81 6.34 11.74
CA ARG A 167 -4.93 5.68 12.40
C ARG A 167 -4.47 5.19 13.77
N ARG A 168 -5.20 5.55 14.81
CA ARG A 168 -4.99 5.02 16.15
C ARG A 168 -6.04 3.96 16.44
N ALA A 169 -5.60 2.86 17.06
CA ALA A 169 -6.52 1.84 17.55
C ALA A 169 -7.39 2.43 18.67
N ASP A 170 -8.65 2.00 18.73
CA ASP A 170 -9.59 2.40 19.77
C ASP A 170 -9.21 1.83 21.14
#